data_613fc03cc037c1f85c9d073f62dcaa20
#
_entry.id   613fc03cc037c1f85c9d073f62dcaa20
#
_cell.length_a   1.000
_cell.length_b   1.000
_cell.length_c   1.000
_cell.angle_alpha   90.00
_cell.angle_beta   90.00
_cell.angle_gamma   90.00
#
_symmetry.space_group_name_H-M   'P 1'
#
loop_
_entity.id
_entity.type
_entity.pdbx_description
1 polymer ?
#
loop_
_entity_poly.entity_id
_entity_poly.type
_entity_poly.pdbx_seq_one_letter_code
_entity_poly.pdbx_strand_id
1 'polypeptide(L)'
;MRHALAACLALGLATSAQADAPASRTAAPEALRTWVDARAGTGAPVHWIAEGGVYAYPSGEKLFGMIGFDSSTVIWPDEPGGEIVHLTRKTFAYTDPKTGAILAEHGGKKVEPIAYPYQVIRYRMQDGLIYGDVEQGVAPRIQHIKAKEGVRSRRLGDSWFYNAAVFLDFPTPGGGRYEAWENYDFFIHPEGGVSEPHQMTWQRYGDLPAWAGPGKAIYHLLSWRVESTAQFPPALLEWAKAEKPMWLVPPAGLEEVKALQEGKTGAGWGQ
;
A
#
# COMPACT_ATOMS: atom_id res chain seq x y z
N MET A 1 39.29 -28.14 46.14
CA MET A 1 39.54 -28.22 44.68
C MET A 1 38.21 -28.16 43.96
N ARG A 2 37.85 -26.99 43.43
CA ARG A 2 36.63 -26.79 42.62
C ARG A 2 37.06 -26.18 41.28
N HIS A 3 36.92 -26.96 40.21
CA HIS A 3 37.26 -26.51 38.86
C HIS A 3 36.04 -25.78 38.29
N ALA A 4 36.23 -24.49 37.99
CA ALA A 4 35.25 -23.70 37.21
C ALA A 4 35.57 -23.87 35.73
N LEU A 5 34.67 -24.47 34.96
CA LEU A 5 34.70 -24.45 33.49
C LEU A 5 34.10 -23.14 33.02
N ALA A 6 34.90 -22.31 32.39
CA ALA A 6 34.44 -21.13 31.64
C ALA A 6 34.05 -21.57 30.22
N ALA A 7 32.75 -21.53 29.88
CA ALA A 7 32.29 -21.72 28.54
C ALA A 7 32.33 -20.36 27.82
N CYS A 8 33.22 -20.18 26.86
CA CYS A 8 33.21 -19.07 25.92
C CYS A 8 32.11 -19.29 24.88
N LEU A 9 31.02 -18.53 24.95
CA LEU A 9 30.06 -18.40 23.87
C LEU A 9 30.66 -17.49 22.80
N ALA A 10 31.05 -18.05 21.67
CA ALA A 10 31.40 -17.30 20.48
C ALA A 10 30.07 -16.87 19.80
N LEU A 11 29.68 -15.61 19.97
CA LEU A 11 28.65 -15.02 19.12
C LEU A 11 29.24 -14.83 17.73
N GLY A 12 28.83 -15.69 16.79
CA GLY A 12 29.05 -15.50 15.38
C GLY A 12 28.17 -14.34 14.87
N LEU A 13 28.78 -13.18 14.66
CA LEU A 13 28.18 -12.10 13.90
C LEU A 13 28.01 -12.57 12.44
N ALA A 14 26.82 -13.04 12.09
CA ALA A 14 26.45 -13.23 10.69
C ALA A 14 26.31 -11.83 10.07
N THR A 15 27.37 -11.36 9.41
CA THR A 15 27.27 -10.22 8.50
C THR A 15 26.38 -10.66 7.33
N SER A 16 25.14 -10.21 7.33
CA SER A 16 24.29 -10.29 6.14
C SER A 16 24.98 -9.48 5.05
N ALA A 17 25.55 -10.18 4.05
CA ALA A 17 26.02 -9.54 2.84
C ALA A 17 24.81 -8.81 2.22
N GLN A 18 24.82 -7.50 2.30
CA GLN A 18 23.85 -6.66 1.63
C GLN A 18 24.14 -6.82 0.13
N ALA A 19 23.25 -7.49 -0.59
CA ALA A 19 23.40 -7.62 -2.04
C ALA A 19 23.52 -6.23 -2.66
N ASP A 20 24.49 -6.03 -3.54
CA ASP A 20 24.66 -4.76 -4.22
C ASP A 20 23.36 -4.37 -4.93
N ALA A 21 23.02 -3.08 -4.83
CA ALA A 21 21.81 -2.57 -5.48
C ALA A 21 21.89 -2.80 -7.00
N PRO A 22 20.80 -3.24 -7.65
CA PRO A 22 20.80 -3.44 -9.10
C PRO A 22 21.29 -2.21 -9.87
N ALA A 23 22.05 -2.41 -10.93
CA ALA A 23 22.58 -1.32 -11.76
C ALA A 23 21.47 -0.39 -12.28
N SER A 24 20.33 -0.95 -12.64
CA SER A 24 19.12 -0.22 -13.05
C SER A 24 18.61 0.75 -12.00
N ARG A 25 18.61 0.37 -10.71
CA ARG A 25 18.22 1.24 -9.62
C ARG A 25 19.16 2.43 -9.48
N THR A 26 20.47 2.18 -9.57
CA THR A 26 21.49 3.24 -9.47
C THR A 26 21.42 4.21 -10.65
N ALA A 27 21.10 3.71 -11.85
CA ALA A 27 20.97 4.51 -13.08
C ALA A 27 19.63 5.25 -13.18
N ALA A 28 18.61 4.89 -12.39
CA ALA A 28 17.32 5.55 -12.44
C ALA A 28 17.40 7.02 -11.99
N PRO A 29 16.62 7.93 -12.61
CA PRO A 29 16.51 9.32 -12.15
C PRO A 29 16.20 9.39 -10.66
N GLU A 30 16.82 10.32 -9.93
CA GLU A 30 16.71 10.42 -8.48
C GLU A 30 15.25 10.49 -8.00
N ALA A 31 14.43 11.32 -8.64
CA ALA A 31 13.00 11.43 -8.29
C ALA A 31 12.26 10.09 -8.41
N LEU A 32 12.50 9.32 -9.49
CA LEU A 32 11.88 8.01 -9.68
C LEU A 32 12.39 6.99 -8.64
N ARG A 33 13.69 6.94 -8.44
CA ARG A 33 14.31 6.06 -7.45
C ARG A 33 13.77 6.32 -6.05
N THR A 34 13.78 7.58 -5.60
CA THR A 34 13.28 7.97 -4.28
C THR A 34 11.80 7.62 -4.12
N TRP A 35 11.00 7.83 -5.16
CA TRP A 35 9.59 7.43 -5.18
C TRP A 35 9.41 5.93 -4.98
N VAL A 36 10.12 5.13 -5.78
CA VAL A 36 9.99 3.66 -5.74
C VAL A 36 10.51 3.10 -4.42
N ASP A 37 11.68 3.56 -3.97
CA ASP A 37 12.29 3.13 -2.70
C ASP A 37 11.37 3.44 -1.50
N ALA A 38 10.75 4.62 -1.49
CA ALA A 38 9.81 4.97 -0.44
C ALA A 38 8.55 4.10 -0.47
N ARG A 39 8.00 3.85 -1.66
CA ARG A 39 6.74 3.13 -1.84
C ARG A 39 6.87 1.63 -1.63
N ALA A 40 7.96 1.03 -2.06
CA ALA A 40 8.09 -0.41 -2.18
C ALA A 40 9.39 -0.99 -1.58
N GLY A 41 10.21 -0.15 -0.95
CA GLY A 41 11.47 -0.57 -0.33
C GLY A 41 12.62 -0.70 -1.33
N THR A 42 13.76 -1.13 -0.80
CA THR A 42 15.01 -1.27 -1.57
C THR A 42 15.44 -2.74 -1.75
N GLY A 43 14.58 -3.69 -1.35
CA GLY A 43 14.85 -5.13 -1.40
C GLY A 43 14.08 -5.89 -0.31
N ALA A 44 14.03 -5.39 0.93
CA ALA A 44 13.15 -5.91 1.96
C ALA A 44 11.72 -5.38 1.78
N PRO A 45 10.68 -6.15 2.16
CA PRO A 45 9.31 -5.67 2.20
C PRO A 45 9.16 -4.45 3.10
N VAL A 46 8.26 -3.55 2.71
CA VAL A 46 7.87 -2.37 3.52
C VAL A 46 6.37 -2.33 3.69
N HIS A 47 5.92 -1.62 4.72
CA HIS A 47 4.50 -1.49 5.01
C HIS A 47 4.13 -0.02 5.15
N TRP A 48 2.93 0.31 4.68
CA TRP A 48 2.31 1.62 4.89
C TRP A 48 1.06 1.42 5.73
N ILE A 49 1.07 1.91 6.96
CA ILE A 49 -0.11 1.94 7.82
C ILE A 49 -0.89 3.20 7.48
N ALA A 50 -2.21 3.11 7.46
CA ALA A 50 -3.07 4.26 7.25
C ALA A 50 -4.25 4.25 8.23
N GLU A 51 -4.60 5.43 8.73
CA GLU A 51 -5.78 5.64 9.56
C GLU A 51 -6.46 6.96 9.22
N GLY A 52 -7.76 7.04 9.46
CA GLY A 52 -8.51 8.25 9.19
C GLY A 52 -10.01 8.08 9.27
N GLY A 53 -10.74 8.66 8.33
CA GLY A 53 -12.19 8.62 8.37
C GLY A 53 -12.87 8.78 7.02
N VAL A 54 -14.15 8.43 7.05
CA VAL A 54 -15.12 8.60 5.98
C VAL A 54 -16.14 9.61 6.44
N TYR A 55 -16.35 10.65 5.66
CA TYR A 55 -17.18 11.79 6.02
C TYR A 55 -18.30 11.98 5.00
N ALA A 56 -19.51 12.19 5.50
CA ALA A 56 -20.65 12.49 4.63
C ALA A 56 -20.43 13.79 3.86
N TYR A 57 -20.76 13.79 2.58
CA TYR A 57 -20.74 15.00 1.77
C TYR A 57 -22.18 15.47 1.51
N PRO A 58 -22.51 16.78 1.67
CA PRO A 58 -21.60 17.88 2.03
C PRO A 58 -21.52 18.21 3.55
N SER A 59 -22.17 17.44 4.44
CA SER A 59 -22.32 17.82 5.85
C SER A 59 -20.99 17.81 6.63
N GLY A 60 -20.00 16.98 6.23
CA GLY A 60 -18.75 16.80 6.95
C GLY A 60 -18.89 15.90 8.20
N GLU A 61 -20.05 15.29 8.42
CA GLU A 61 -20.24 14.34 9.53
C GLU A 61 -19.37 13.11 9.33
N LYS A 62 -18.63 12.71 10.37
CA LYS A 62 -17.83 11.49 10.36
C LYS A 62 -18.74 10.27 10.48
N LEU A 63 -18.84 9.49 9.39
CA LEU A 63 -19.67 8.29 9.32
C LEU A 63 -18.95 7.08 9.89
N PHE A 64 -17.68 6.90 9.54
CA PHE A 64 -16.83 5.77 9.91
C PHE A 64 -15.40 6.23 10.15
N GLY A 65 -14.67 5.49 10.99
CA GLY A 65 -13.23 5.49 10.91
C GLY A 65 -12.75 4.49 9.86
N MET A 66 -11.49 4.57 9.50
CA MET A 66 -10.79 3.58 8.69
C MET A 66 -9.40 3.35 9.26
N ILE A 67 -8.97 2.08 9.25
CA ILE A 67 -7.61 1.68 9.56
C ILE A 67 -7.20 0.56 8.60
N GLY A 68 -5.95 0.58 8.16
CA GLY A 68 -5.48 -0.45 7.24
C GLY A 68 -4.00 -0.35 6.96
N PHE A 69 -3.57 -1.13 6.01
CA PHE A 69 -2.17 -1.14 5.59
C PHE A 69 -2.03 -1.63 4.15
N ASP A 70 -0.88 -1.33 3.57
CA ASP A 70 -0.36 -2.05 2.42
C ASP A 70 1.01 -2.69 2.77
N SER A 71 1.29 -3.84 2.14
CA SER A 71 2.57 -4.54 2.21
C SER A 71 3.16 -4.59 0.81
N SER A 72 4.34 -4.06 0.64
CA SER A 72 4.92 -3.75 -0.67
C SER A 72 6.33 -4.27 -0.83
N THR A 73 6.68 -4.64 -2.06
CA THR A 73 8.04 -4.96 -2.50
C THR A 73 8.25 -4.51 -3.94
N VAL A 74 9.50 -4.43 -4.38
CA VAL A 74 9.85 -4.00 -5.73
C VAL A 74 10.76 -5.00 -6.43
N ILE A 75 10.55 -5.16 -7.72
CA ILE A 75 11.45 -5.86 -8.65
C ILE A 75 12.05 -4.77 -9.54
N TRP A 76 13.34 -4.53 -9.37
CA TRP A 76 14.11 -3.69 -10.27
C TRP A 76 14.56 -4.54 -11.47
N PRO A 77 14.54 -4.01 -12.68
CA PRO A 77 15.04 -4.75 -13.84
C PRO A 77 16.57 -4.93 -13.75
N ASP A 78 17.11 -5.94 -14.44
CA ASP A 78 18.56 -6.18 -14.48
C ASP A 78 19.28 -5.05 -15.22
N GLU A 79 18.67 -4.55 -16.29
CA GLU A 79 19.25 -3.52 -17.15
C GLU A 79 18.59 -2.15 -16.95
N PRO A 80 19.35 -1.05 -17.05
CA PRO A 80 18.82 0.30 -17.03
C PRO A 80 17.74 0.53 -18.11
N GLY A 81 16.64 1.21 -17.73
CA GLY A 81 15.52 1.51 -18.63
C GLY A 81 14.50 0.37 -18.77
N GLY A 82 14.74 -0.79 -18.15
CA GLY A 82 13.75 -1.85 -18.03
C GLY A 82 12.57 -1.46 -17.13
N GLU A 83 11.56 -2.31 -17.08
CA GLU A 83 10.33 -2.06 -16.34
C GLU A 83 10.52 -2.26 -14.83
N ILE A 84 10.19 -1.25 -14.02
CA ILE A 84 10.19 -1.33 -12.56
C ILE A 84 8.83 -1.81 -12.11
N VAL A 85 8.79 -2.93 -11.39
CA VAL A 85 7.55 -3.58 -10.96
C VAL A 85 7.42 -3.51 -9.44
N HIS A 86 6.39 -2.81 -8.98
CA HIS A 86 6.00 -2.75 -7.57
C HIS A 86 4.84 -3.73 -7.33
N LEU A 87 5.04 -4.66 -6.43
CA LEU A 87 4.04 -5.62 -6.00
C LEU A 87 3.52 -5.21 -4.63
N THR A 88 2.19 -5.10 -4.48
CA THR A 88 1.59 -4.72 -3.20
C THR A 88 0.30 -5.48 -2.92
N ARG A 89 0.01 -5.68 -1.63
CA ARG A 89 -1.29 -6.08 -1.09
C ARG A 89 -1.82 -4.98 -0.21
N LYS A 90 -3.12 -4.70 -0.30
CA LYS A 90 -3.76 -3.64 0.49
C LYS A 90 -5.00 -4.15 1.17
N THR A 91 -5.20 -3.76 2.42
CA THR A 91 -6.45 -4.00 3.12
C THR A 91 -6.76 -2.88 4.10
N PHE A 92 -8.04 -2.49 4.16
CA PHE A 92 -8.54 -1.45 5.06
C PHE A 92 -9.85 -1.92 5.67
N ALA A 93 -9.93 -1.86 7.00
CA ALA A 93 -11.14 -2.10 7.76
C ALA A 93 -11.82 -0.77 8.10
N TYR A 94 -13.14 -0.80 8.17
CA TYR A 94 -13.93 0.30 8.71
C TYR A 94 -14.03 0.17 10.22
N THR A 95 -14.06 1.30 10.92
CA THR A 95 -14.17 1.32 12.38
C THR A 95 -15.35 2.18 12.84
N ASP A 96 -15.87 1.87 14.00
CA ASP A 96 -16.86 2.70 14.65
C ASP A 96 -16.28 4.09 14.93
N PRO A 97 -16.95 5.19 14.54
CA PRO A 97 -16.39 6.52 14.63
C PRO A 97 -16.20 7.04 16.06
N LYS A 98 -16.85 6.40 17.04
CA LYS A 98 -16.80 6.80 18.46
C LYS A 98 -15.84 5.95 19.28
N THR A 99 -15.82 4.63 19.02
CA THR A 99 -15.04 3.69 19.83
C THR A 99 -13.73 3.27 19.16
N GLY A 100 -13.61 3.43 17.83
CA GLY A 100 -12.47 2.94 17.05
C GLY A 100 -12.48 1.42 16.82
N ALA A 101 -13.48 0.69 17.32
CA ALA A 101 -13.58 -0.75 17.12
C ALA A 101 -13.80 -1.11 15.64
N ILE A 102 -13.14 -2.13 15.15
CA ILE A 102 -13.33 -2.62 13.77
C ILE A 102 -14.76 -3.16 13.64
N LEU A 103 -15.45 -2.72 12.59
CA LEU A 103 -16.83 -3.07 12.31
C LEU A 103 -16.90 -4.38 11.53
N ALA A 104 -17.60 -5.38 12.08
CA ALA A 104 -18.00 -6.59 11.36
C ALA A 104 -19.37 -6.43 10.71
N GLU A 105 -20.23 -5.59 11.29
CA GLU A 105 -21.61 -5.36 10.85
C GLU A 105 -22.01 -3.89 11.04
N HIS A 106 -22.87 -3.38 10.16
CA HIS A 106 -23.48 -2.06 10.26
C HIS A 106 -24.91 -2.11 9.72
N GLY A 107 -25.90 -1.70 10.56
CA GLY A 107 -27.31 -1.69 10.16
C GLY A 107 -27.84 -3.04 9.70
N GLY A 108 -27.40 -4.15 10.30
CA GLY A 108 -27.78 -5.52 9.93
C GLY A 108 -27.14 -6.04 8.65
N LYS A 109 -26.14 -5.33 8.12
CA LYS A 109 -25.38 -5.76 6.95
C LYS A 109 -23.94 -6.03 7.33
N LYS A 110 -23.36 -7.08 6.74
CA LYS A 110 -21.93 -7.37 6.89
C LYS A 110 -21.10 -6.21 6.33
N VAL A 111 -20.13 -5.75 7.09
CA VAL A 111 -19.14 -4.77 6.66
C VAL A 111 -18.00 -5.49 5.96
N GLU A 112 -17.86 -5.25 4.67
CA GLU A 112 -16.75 -5.82 3.91
C GLU A 112 -15.56 -4.87 3.94
N PRO A 113 -14.37 -5.34 4.39
CA PRO A 113 -13.16 -4.55 4.31
C PRO A 113 -12.72 -4.40 2.86
N ILE A 114 -12.07 -3.29 2.56
CA ILE A 114 -11.38 -3.14 1.28
C ILE A 114 -10.19 -4.12 1.30
N ALA A 115 -10.07 -4.97 0.28
CA ALA A 115 -8.99 -5.95 0.22
C ALA A 115 -8.57 -6.21 -1.23
N TYR A 116 -7.31 -5.89 -1.53
CA TYR A 116 -6.67 -6.20 -2.80
C TYR A 116 -5.57 -7.25 -2.54
N PRO A 117 -5.77 -8.52 -2.91
CA PRO A 117 -4.78 -9.59 -2.68
C PRO A 117 -3.50 -9.39 -3.48
N TYR A 118 -3.55 -8.58 -4.52
CA TYR A 118 -2.39 -8.02 -5.21
C TYR A 118 -2.76 -6.76 -5.98
N GLN A 119 -1.79 -5.91 -6.20
CA GLN A 119 -1.72 -4.94 -7.28
C GLN A 119 -0.31 -5.00 -7.86
N VAL A 120 -0.20 -4.97 -9.16
CA VAL A 120 1.07 -4.80 -9.88
C VAL A 120 1.10 -3.37 -10.39
N ILE A 121 2.08 -2.59 -9.98
CA ILE A 121 2.23 -1.22 -10.44
C ILE A 121 3.53 -1.15 -11.26
N ARG A 122 3.41 -0.74 -12.51
CA ARG A 122 4.53 -0.65 -13.43
C ARG A 122 4.92 0.80 -13.62
N TYR A 123 6.11 1.16 -13.14
CA TYR A 123 6.58 2.54 -13.18
C TYR A 123 7.38 2.85 -14.44
N ARG A 124 7.14 4.03 -14.98
CA ARG A 124 7.97 4.66 -16.00
C ARG A 124 8.06 6.15 -15.72
N MET A 125 9.11 6.78 -16.23
CA MET A 125 9.26 8.23 -16.23
C MET A 125 9.15 8.78 -17.64
N GLN A 126 8.34 9.81 -17.81
CA GLN A 126 8.14 10.49 -19.08
C GLN A 126 7.96 11.98 -18.83
N ASP A 127 8.71 12.82 -19.55
CA ASP A 127 8.64 14.30 -19.45
C ASP A 127 8.78 14.83 -18.01
N GLY A 128 9.64 14.19 -17.21
CA GLY A 128 9.86 14.54 -15.80
C GLY A 128 8.78 14.11 -14.83
N LEU A 129 7.73 13.40 -15.28
CA LEU A 129 6.64 12.87 -14.48
C LEU A 129 6.77 11.36 -14.33
N ILE A 130 6.34 10.83 -13.18
CA ILE A 130 6.33 9.41 -12.90
C ILE A 130 4.93 8.86 -13.16
N TYR A 131 4.81 7.85 -13.99
CA TYR A 131 3.56 7.15 -14.29
C TYR A 131 3.58 5.76 -13.67
N GLY A 132 2.49 5.36 -13.03
CA GLY A 132 2.31 4.03 -12.45
C GLY A 132 1.05 3.37 -13.00
N ASP A 133 1.20 2.49 -14.00
CA ASP A 133 0.09 1.71 -14.52
C ASP A 133 -0.23 0.56 -13.56
N VAL A 134 -1.51 0.38 -13.20
CA VAL A 134 -1.95 -0.61 -12.20
C VAL A 134 -2.64 -1.77 -12.87
N GLU A 135 -2.27 -2.99 -12.48
CA GLU A 135 -2.97 -4.22 -12.80
C GLU A 135 -3.49 -4.88 -11.53
N GLN A 136 -4.78 -5.24 -11.52
CA GLN A 136 -5.44 -5.90 -10.39
C GLN A 136 -6.65 -6.70 -10.87
N GLY A 137 -7.18 -7.56 -10.04
CA GLY A 137 -8.40 -8.31 -10.36
C GLY A 137 -8.15 -9.81 -10.56
N VAL A 138 -9.23 -10.58 -10.74
CA VAL A 138 -9.23 -12.02 -11.00
C VAL A 138 -9.89 -12.26 -12.35
N ALA A 139 -9.36 -13.19 -13.14
CA ALA A 139 -9.95 -13.56 -14.42
C ALA A 139 -11.44 -13.96 -14.26
N PRO A 140 -12.32 -13.54 -15.16
CA PRO A 140 -12.06 -12.74 -16.36
C PRO A 140 -12.06 -11.21 -16.15
N ARG A 141 -12.01 -10.72 -14.90
CA ARG A 141 -12.14 -9.30 -14.54
C ARG A 141 -10.81 -8.67 -14.12
N ILE A 142 -9.74 -8.98 -14.83
CA ILE A 142 -8.47 -8.28 -14.61
C ILE A 142 -8.59 -6.86 -15.15
N GLN A 143 -8.27 -5.89 -14.31
CA GLN A 143 -8.29 -4.47 -14.66
C GLN A 143 -6.87 -4.00 -14.95
N HIS A 144 -6.70 -3.29 -16.06
CA HIS A 144 -5.47 -2.60 -16.43
C HIS A 144 -5.75 -1.09 -16.42
N ILE A 145 -5.39 -0.42 -15.34
CA ILE A 145 -5.64 1.00 -15.12
C ILE A 145 -4.41 1.77 -15.57
N LYS A 146 -4.52 2.47 -16.68
CA LYS A 146 -3.47 3.37 -17.16
C LYS A 146 -3.47 4.67 -16.37
N ALA A 147 -2.29 5.09 -15.92
CA ALA A 147 -2.13 6.40 -15.31
C ALA A 147 -2.46 7.49 -16.33
N LYS A 148 -3.50 8.26 -16.07
CA LYS A 148 -3.91 9.41 -16.91
C LYS A 148 -3.02 10.62 -16.64
N GLU A 149 -2.61 10.78 -15.37
CA GLU A 149 -1.74 11.87 -14.91
C GLU A 149 -0.46 11.29 -14.33
N GLY A 150 0.65 11.99 -14.55
CA GLY A 150 1.91 11.64 -13.93
C GLY A 150 2.05 12.23 -12.53
N VAL A 151 2.73 11.51 -11.65
CA VAL A 151 3.10 11.99 -10.32
C VAL A 151 4.09 13.12 -10.47
N ARG A 152 3.76 14.26 -9.89
CA ARG A 152 4.64 15.43 -9.83
C ARG A 152 5.55 15.30 -8.64
N SER A 153 6.83 15.58 -8.83
CA SER A 153 7.83 15.58 -7.75
C SER A 153 8.43 16.97 -7.54
N ARG A 154 8.74 17.28 -6.29
CA ARG A 154 9.44 18.50 -5.90
C ARG A 154 10.38 18.20 -4.74
N ARG A 155 11.62 18.64 -4.86
CA ARG A 155 12.59 18.59 -3.77
C ARG A 155 12.46 19.85 -2.91
N LEU A 156 12.43 19.68 -1.60
CA LEU A 156 12.38 20.74 -0.59
C LEU A 156 13.45 20.43 0.46
N GLY A 157 14.61 21.07 0.35
CA GLY A 157 15.78 20.70 1.17
C GLY A 157 16.19 19.25 0.91
N ASP A 158 16.26 18.45 1.96
CA ASP A 158 16.60 17.02 1.90
C ASP A 158 15.38 16.12 1.69
N SER A 159 14.18 16.69 1.68
CA SER A 159 12.94 15.96 1.52
C SER A 159 12.39 16.07 0.10
N TRP A 160 11.62 15.06 -0.29
CA TRP A 160 10.86 15.03 -1.53
C TRP A 160 9.37 15.11 -1.23
N PHE A 161 8.69 15.91 -2.03
CA PHE A 161 7.24 15.97 -2.07
C PHE A 161 6.75 15.41 -3.40
N TYR A 162 5.75 14.50 -3.35
CA TYR A 162 5.13 13.93 -4.54
C TYR A 162 3.62 14.11 -4.45
N ASN A 163 3.01 14.51 -5.55
CA ASN A 163 1.56 14.61 -5.67
C ASN A 163 1.07 13.71 -6.81
N ALA A 164 0.13 12.82 -6.51
CA ALA A 164 -0.49 11.91 -7.45
C ALA A 164 -2.01 12.08 -7.41
N ALA A 165 -2.59 12.65 -8.46
CA ALA A 165 -4.04 12.68 -8.66
C ALA A 165 -4.47 11.49 -9.51
N VAL A 166 -5.53 10.80 -9.10
CA VAL A 166 -6.08 9.63 -9.80
C VAL A 166 -7.57 9.86 -10.05
N PHE A 167 -7.97 9.74 -11.30
CA PHE A 167 -9.37 9.80 -11.72
C PHE A 167 -9.82 8.40 -12.12
N LEU A 168 -10.68 7.82 -11.33
CA LEU A 168 -11.27 6.51 -11.57
C LEU A 168 -12.62 6.70 -12.29
N ASP A 169 -12.77 6.06 -13.43
CA ASP A 169 -13.99 6.09 -14.22
C ASP A 169 -14.05 4.82 -15.07
N PHE A 170 -14.79 3.84 -14.60
CA PHE A 170 -14.93 2.56 -15.31
C PHE A 170 -16.33 1.94 -15.12
N PRO A 171 -16.79 1.11 -16.09
CA PRO A 171 -18.08 0.45 -15.98
C PRO A 171 -18.09 -0.57 -14.83
N THR A 172 -19.21 -0.64 -14.12
CA THR A 172 -19.45 -1.66 -13.09
C THR A 172 -20.19 -2.87 -13.65
N PRO A 173 -20.06 -4.05 -13.02
CA PRO A 173 -20.76 -5.27 -13.49
C PRO A 173 -22.28 -5.14 -13.55
N GLY A 174 -22.90 -4.23 -12.79
CA GLY A 174 -24.34 -3.98 -12.78
C GLY A 174 -24.84 -2.99 -13.84
N GLY A 175 -23.98 -2.57 -14.78
CA GLY A 175 -24.34 -1.63 -15.85
C GLY A 175 -24.25 -0.15 -15.47
N GLY A 176 -23.76 0.16 -14.26
CA GLY A 176 -23.42 1.52 -13.83
C GLY A 176 -21.99 1.91 -14.16
N ARG A 177 -21.56 3.05 -13.60
CA ARG A 177 -20.18 3.51 -13.64
C ARG A 177 -19.68 3.73 -12.22
N TYR A 178 -18.42 3.36 -11.98
CA TYR A 178 -17.70 3.73 -10.79
C TYR A 178 -16.90 4.97 -11.10
N GLU A 179 -17.16 6.03 -10.35
CA GLU A 179 -16.49 7.31 -10.50
C GLU A 179 -15.94 7.76 -9.15
N ALA A 180 -14.65 8.04 -9.11
CA ALA A 180 -14.02 8.61 -7.93
C ALA A 180 -12.83 9.48 -8.33
N TRP A 181 -12.57 10.50 -7.53
CA TRP A 181 -11.33 11.23 -7.54
C TRP A 181 -10.52 10.85 -6.30
N GLU A 182 -9.24 10.60 -6.51
CA GLU A 182 -8.30 10.34 -5.43
C GLU A 182 -7.09 11.27 -5.54
N ASN A 183 -6.54 11.66 -4.41
CA ASN A 183 -5.31 12.42 -4.34
C ASN A 183 -4.39 11.81 -3.27
N TYR A 184 -3.13 11.71 -3.62
CA TYR A 184 -2.07 11.22 -2.74
C TYR A 184 -0.98 12.27 -2.66
N ASP A 185 -0.70 12.76 -1.45
CA ASP A 185 0.41 13.66 -1.19
C ASP A 185 1.43 12.94 -0.31
N PHE A 186 2.63 12.71 -0.85
CA PHE A 186 3.70 12.01 -0.16
C PHE A 186 4.78 12.99 0.29
N PHE A 187 5.21 12.81 1.53
CA PHE A 187 6.35 13.49 2.14
C PHE A 187 7.41 12.43 2.40
N ILE A 188 8.48 12.46 1.63
CA ILE A 188 9.53 11.45 1.65
C ILE A 188 10.79 12.06 2.23
N HIS A 189 11.31 11.42 3.27
CA HIS A 189 12.55 11.76 3.97
C HIS A 189 13.59 10.68 3.69
N PRO A 190 14.44 10.80 2.64
CA PRO A 190 15.35 9.72 2.23
C PRO A 190 16.30 9.24 3.33
N GLU A 191 16.73 10.17 4.19
CA GLU A 191 17.59 9.90 5.35
C GLU A 191 16.79 9.61 6.64
N GLY A 192 15.44 9.63 6.53
CA GLY A 192 14.55 9.43 7.66
C GLY A 192 14.54 7.98 8.15
N GLY A 193 14.17 7.83 9.41
CA GLY A 193 13.99 6.54 10.09
C GLY A 193 12.67 6.52 10.84
N VAL A 194 12.62 5.76 11.94
CA VAL A 194 11.40 5.67 12.78
C VAL A 194 10.99 7.03 13.34
N SER A 195 11.94 7.94 13.60
CA SER A 195 11.68 9.30 14.10
C SER A 195 11.16 10.26 13.02
N GLU A 196 11.45 9.98 11.76
CA GLU A 196 11.02 10.77 10.60
C GLU A 196 10.55 9.83 9.49
N PRO A 197 9.44 9.12 9.69
CA PRO A 197 8.95 8.16 8.71
C PRO A 197 8.46 8.87 7.46
N HIS A 198 8.53 8.19 6.32
CA HIS A 198 7.82 8.65 5.13
C HIS A 198 6.34 8.73 5.44
N GLN A 199 5.70 9.81 5.00
CA GLN A 199 4.30 10.08 5.25
C GLN A 199 3.53 10.26 3.95
N MET A 200 2.23 9.99 4.01
CA MET A 200 1.31 10.23 2.90
C MET A 200 -0.06 10.65 3.45
N THR A 201 -0.73 11.56 2.76
CA THR A 201 -2.17 11.74 2.88
C THR A 201 -2.87 11.10 1.69
N TRP A 202 -3.97 10.40 1.94
CA TRP A 202 -4.87 9.95 0.90
C TRP A 202 -6.24 10.56 1.08
N GLN A 203 -6.74 11.12 0.00
CA GLN A 203 -8.06 11.71 -0.07
C GLN A 203 -8.82 11.09 -1.22
N ARG A 204 -10.10 10.82 -1.02
CA ARG A 204 -10.98 10.33 -2.06
C ARG A 204 -12.35 10.98 -1.93
N TYR A 205 -12.90 11.38 -3.06
CA TYR A 205 -14.31 11.67 -3.20
C TYR A 205 -14.95 10.62 -4.10
N GLY A 206 -15.95 9.90 -3.58
CA GLY A 206 -16.57 8.79 -4.28
C GLY A 206 -17.78 8.23 -3.55
N ASP A 207 -18.33 7.13 -4.07
CA ASP A 207 -19.47 6.47 -3.47
C ASP A 207 -19.14 5.85 -2.12
N LEU A 208 -20.14 5.82 -1.23
CA LEU A 208 -20.14 4.99 -0.04
C LEU A 208 -20.14 3.50 -0.44
N PRO A 209 -19.57 2.61 0.43
CA PRO A 209 -19.71 1.18 0.20
C PRO A 209 -21.19 0.75 0.22
N ALA A 210 -21.54 -0.24 -0.57
CA ALA A 210 -22.95 -0.68 -0.74
C ALA A 210 -23.64 -1.06 0.59
N TRP A 211 -22.90 -1.55 1.56
CA TRP A 211 -23.44 -1.88 2.88
C TRP A 211 -23.79 -0.62 3.71
N ALA A 212 -23.15 0.52 3.46
CA ALA A 212 -23.42 1.79 4.13
C ALA A 212 -24.61 2.56 3.52
N GLY A 213 -25.10 2.12 2.36
CA GLY A 213 -26.20 2.75 1.64
C GLY A 213 -25.73 3.72 0.53
N PRO A 214 -26.69 4.37 -0.15
CA PRO A 214 -26.36 5.30 -1.23
C PRO A 214 -25.79 6.61 -0.70
N GLY A 215 -24.92 7.24 -1.46
CA GLY A 215 -24.36 8.57 -1.17
C GLY A 215 -22.91 8.70 -1.58
N LYS A 216 -22.43 9.96 -1.59
CA LYS A 216 -21.03 10.31 -1.80
C LYS A 216 -20.38 10.63 -0.46
N ALA A 217 -19.12 10.31 -0.36
CA ALA A 217 -18.33 10.56 0.84
C ALA A 217 -16.94 11.09 0.50
N ILE A 218 -16.35 11.78 1.46
CA ILE A 218 -14.94 12.11 1.47
C ILE A 218 -14.25 11.11 2.38
N TYR A 219 -13.25 10.44 1.84
CA TYR A 219 -12.32 9.60 2.58
C TYR A 219 -11.05 10.41 2.79
N HIS A 220 -10.53 10.42 4.00
CA HIS A 220 -9.27 11.08 4.32
C HIS A 220 -8.48 10.24 5.31
N LEU A 221 -7.32 9.78 4.88
CA LEU A 221 -6.42 8.97 5.70
C LEU A 221 -5.03 9.63 5.74
N LEU A 222 -4.43 9.56 6.92
CA LEU A 222 -3.01 9.77 7.13
C LEU A 222 -2.31 8.43 7.09
N SER A 223 -1.15 8.38 6.48
CA SER A 223 -0.39 7.16 6.35
C SER A 223 1.09 7.40 6.62
N TRP A 224 1.75 6.40 7.17
CA TRP A 224 3.18 6.41 7.41
C TRP A 224 3.79 5.05 7.15
N ARG A 225 5.03 5.09 6.68
CA ARG A 225 5.77 3.88 6.39
C ARG A 225 6.38 3.29 7.66
N VAL A 226 6.35 1.97 7.73
CA VAL A 226 7.05 1.16 8.75
C VAL A 226 7.80 0.02 8.07
N GLU A 227 8.86 -0.43 8.72
CA GLU A 227 9.75 -1.47 8.16
C GLU A 227 9.34 -2.89 8.58
N SER A 228 8.39 -3.02 9.50
CA SER A 228 7.97 -4.31 10.05
C SER A 228 6.55 -4.28 10.57
N THR A 229 5.83 -5.38 10.42
CA THR A 229 4.51 -5.58 11.03
C THR A 229 4.53 -5.50 12.56
N ALA A 230 5.68 -5.65 13.21
CA ALA A 230 5.81 -5.43 14.65
C ALA A 230 5.53 -3.98 15.09
N GLN A 231 5.57 -3.03 14.15
CA GLN A 231 5.26 -1.62 14.37
C GLN A 231 3.78 -1.28 14.13
N PHE A 232 2.96 -2.27 13.79
CA PHE A 232 1.51 -2.07 13.60
C PHE A 232 0.83 -1.79 14.94
N PRO A 233 -0.21 -0.94 14.97
CA PRO A 233 -1.10 -0.85 16.11
C PRO A 233 -1.62 -2.25 16.48
N PRO A 234 -1.62 -2.62 17.79
CA PRO A 234 -1.94 -3.99 18.21
C PRO A 234 -3.27 -4.51 17.67
N ALA A 235 -4.33 -3.69 17.74
CA ALA A 235 -5.65 -4.07 17.23
C ALA A 235 -5.66 -4.35 15.72
N LEU A 236 -4.91 -3.56 14.93
CA LEU A 236 -4.77 -3.78 13.49
C LEU A 236 -4.02 -5.08 13.21
N LEU A 237 -2.93 -5.33 13.93
CA LEU A 237 -2.14 -6.56 13.75
C LEU A 237 -2.92 -7.82 14.11
N GLU A 238 -3.66 -7.80 15.21
CA GLU A 238 -4.51 -8.92 15.64
C GLU A 238 -5.62 -9.19 14.62
N TRP A 239 -6.32 -8.15 14.17
CA TRP A 239 -7.30 -8.28 13.11
C TRP A 239 -6.70 -8.83 11.82
N ALA A 240 -5.54 -8.31 11.40
CA ALA A 240 -4.90 -8.76 10.18
C ALA A 240 -4.46 -10.23 10.26
N LYS A 241 -3.96 -10.69 11.42
CA LYS A 241 -3.60 -12.10 11.64
C LYS A 241 -4.82 -13.02 11.57
N ALA A 242 -5.96 -12.57 12.11
CA ALA A 242 -7.19 -13.35 12.15
C ALA A 242 -7.90 -13.40 10.78
N GLU A 243 -8.06 -12.25 10.13
CA GLU A 243 -8.93 -12.08 8.98
C GLU A 243 -8.20 -11.94 7.65
N LYS A 244 -6.95 -11.47 7.68
CA LYS A 244 -6.17 -11.09 6.49
C LYS A 244 -4.69 -11.52 6.58
N PRO A 245 -4.37 -12.76 7.01
CA PRO A 245 -2.96 -13.14 7.24
C PRO A 245 -2.08 -13.05 6.02
N MET A 246 -2.60 -13.31 4.82
CA MET A 246 -1.86 -13.20 3.57
C MET A 246 -1.41 -11.77 3.27
N TRP A 247 -2.14 -10.74 3.77
CA TRP A 247 -1.84 -9.34 3.51
C TRP A 247 -0.66 -8.80 4.32
N LEU A 248 -0.22 -9.53 5.35
CA LEU A 248 0.93 -9.15 6.19
C LEU A 248 2.28 -9.24 5.46
N VAL A 249 2.29 -9.84 4.27
CA VAL A 249 3.46 -9.90 3.39
C VAL A 249 3.06 -9.49 1.96
N PRO A 250 3.94 -8.86 1.18
CA PRO A 250 3.66 -8.57 -0.23
C PRO A 250 3.61 -9.87 -1.06
N PRO A 251 3.12 -9.83 -2.31
CA PRO A 251 3.30 -10.95 -3.23
C PRO A 251 4.78 -11.30 -3.38
N ALA A 252 5.10 -12.60 -3.34
CA ALA A 252 6.49 -13.07 -3.43
C ALA A 252 7.11 -12.85 -4.82
N GLY A 253 6.27 -12.65 -5.85
CA GLY A 253 6.72 -12.41 -7.21
C GLY A 253 5.58 -12.48 -8.21
N LEU A 254 5.90 -12.34 -9.50
CA LEU A 254 4.90 -12.34 -10.59
C LEU A 254 4.23 -13.72 -10.78
N GLU A 255 4.88 -14.82 -10.41
CA GLU A 255 4.26 -16.15 -10.49
C GLU A 255 3.11 -16.29 -9.47
N GLU A 256 3.27 -15.76 -8.25
CA GLU A 256 2.17 -15.74 -7.29
C GLU A 256 1.04 -14.83 -7.76
N VAL A 257 1.36 -13.66 -8.33
CA VAL A 257 0.37 -12.77 -8.92
C VAL A 257 -0.44 -13.49 -9.99
N LYS A 258 0.21 -14.23 -10.89
CA LYS A 258 -0.46 -15.03 -11.90
C LYS A 258 -1.40 -16.08 -11.31
N ALA A 259 -0.98 -16.77 -10.25
CA ALA A 259 -1.83 -17.73 -9.54
C ALA A 259 -3.06 -17.06 -8.92
N LEU A 260 -2.89 -15.84 -8.35
CA LEU A 260 -3.99 -15.03 -7.83
C LEU A 260 -4.95 -14.57 -8.95
N GLN A 261 -4.44 -14.17 -10.10
CA GLN A 261 -5.23 -13.79 -11.28
C GLN A 261 -6.09 -14.94 -11.78
N GLU A 262 -5.57 -16.16 -11.74
CA GLU A 262 -6.26 -17.38 -12.15
C GLU A 262 -7.23 -17.91 -11.07
N GLY A 263 -7.34 -17.23 -9.92
CA GLY A 263 -8.22 -17.66 -8.81
C GLY A 263 -7.76 -18.92 -8.07
N LYS A 264 -6.51 -19.32 -8.23
CA LYS A 264 -5.97 -20.58 -7.67
C LYS A 264 -5.71 -20.55 -6.16
N THR A 265 -5.74 -19.38 -5.53
CA THR A 265 -5.30 -19.22 -4.13
C THR A 265 -6.43 -18.99 -3.12
N GLY A 266 -7.69 -19.04 -3.53
CA GLY A 266 -8.84 -18.84 -2.61
C GLY A 266 -8.91 -17.46 -1.94
N ALA A 267 -8.08 -16.51 -2.34
CA ALA A 267 -8.11 -15.16 -1.83
C ALA A 267 -9.36 -14.45 -2.35
N GLY A 268 -10.29 -14.12 -1.45
CA GLY A 268 -11.45 -13.30 -1.78
C GLY A 268 -11.00 -11.89 -2.18
N TRP A 269 -11.53 -11.37 -3.30
CA TRP A 269 -11.43 -9.96 -3.64
C TRP A 269 -12.47 -9.19 -2.85
N GLY A 270 -12.05 -8.14 -2.15
CA GLY A 270 -12.96 -7.14 -1.62
C GLY A 270 -13.67 -6.43 -2.79
N GLN A 271 -14.97 -6.37 -2.72
CA GLN A 271 -15.81 -5.66 -3.69
C GLN A 271 -15.91 -4.18 -3.34
#